data_630164c9ce0d5bc607e31cee6fc2e8ba
#
_entry.id   630164c9ce0d5bc607e31cee6fc2e8ba
#
_cell.length_a   1.000
_cell.length_b   1.000
_cell.length_c   1.000
_cell.angle_alpha   90.00
_cell.angle_beta   90.00
_cell.angle_gamma   90.00
#
_symmetry.space_group_name_H-M   'P 1'
#
loop_
_entity.id
_entity.type
_entity.pdbx_description
1 polymer ?
#
loop_
_entity_poly.entity_id
_entity_poly.type
_entity_poly.pdbx_seq_one_letter_code
_entity_poly.pdbx_strand_id
1 'polypeptide(L)'
;MKTDASTAVKESENANIPEAGAVKEFKKNGISVRIRPTIKNGVTRFVLDYRANGQRKLVWRSTIAEARKAAAEAVDKITEGQSEVLNLKSADAHAYTRGRAILDGGEGETKIDLQIDEAVRIAADVLRLLAGRATPMEVTRDWLKRNAVKLPKVTVADATEQLKKQAETDGKSNDRQKQLAAALDAFTVAFNCEVHTLTPKMIADYLTALPFKERTKANHRDTIGYFNRWLVLRGYLTKGTDWLDGVQKYTKRKLGQISTYSADEMRRLIAAADERILPMIVIGGFAGLRHAEIARLEWQDIDLEEGFIEVKAENAKPDTRRIVPLKANLKSFLLPLAKKNGKVVSLVNTTKQLLKTATDTADAENEIEAMAWKHNALRHTYISARVAECADVSRVADEAGNSPQVIRTNYLKRMRPAAAAEWFAIAPPPKTDK
;
A
#
# COMPACT_ATOMS: atom_id res chain seq x y z
N MET A 1 60.30 -2.60 -17.79
CA MET A 1 61.42 -1.87 -17.19
C MET A 1 61.03 -1.66 -15.76
N LYS A 2 61.55 -2.50 -14.87
CA LYS A 2 62.72 -2.30 -13.98
C LYS A 2 62.42 -1.15 -13.00
N THR A 3 62.46 -1.24 -11.70
CA THR A 3 63.28 -2.11 -10.79
C THR A 3 62.77 -1.98 -9.37
N ASP A 4 62.76 -3.11 -8.71
CA ASP A 4 63.00 -3.40 -7.32
C ASP A 4 63.77 -2.40 -6.50
N ALA A 5 63.40 -2.29 -5.22
CA ALA A 5 64.35 -2.11 -4.13
C ALA A 5 63.77 -2.74 -2.84
N SER A 6 64.01 -4.02 -2.69
CA SER A 6 64.07 -4.76 -1.41
C SER A 6 65.24 -4.21 -0.60
N THR A 7 64.99 -3.80 0.64
CA THR A 7 66.06 -3.61 1.63
C THR A 7 65.78 -4.58 2.76
N ALA A 8 66.39 -5.74 2.64
CA ALA A 8 66.58 -6.71 3.71
C ALA A 8 67.54 -6.14 4.75
N VAL A 9 67.05 -5.97 5.98
CA VAL A 9 67.94 -5.72 7.12
C VAL A 9 68.31 -7.07 7.69
N LYS A 10 69.62 -7.38 7.55
CA LYS A 10 70.29 -8.54 8.14
C LYS A 10 70.18 -8.50 9.67
N GLU A 11 69.69 -9.58 10.24
CA GLU A 11 69.78 -9.92 11.63
C GLU A 11 71.30 -10.24 11.92
N SER A 12 71.88 -9.49 12.85
CA SER A 12 73.09 -9.93 13.55
C SER A 12 72.68 -10.30 14.96
N GLU A 13 72.60 -11.59 15.23
CA GLU A 13 72.67 -12.14 16.59
C GLU A 13 73.94 -11.70 17.27
N ASN A 14 73.83 -10.86 18.30
CA ASN A 14 74.82 -10.76 19.37
C ASN A 14 74.04 -10.59 20.68
N ALA A 15 74.01 -11.68 21.44
CA ALA A 15 73.51 -11.72 22.80
C ALA A 15 74.47 -10.89 23.70
N ASN A 16 74.18 -9.59 23.80
CA ASN A 16 74.78 -8.74 24.84
C ASN A 16 73.62 -8.45 25.87
N ILE A 17 73.80 -8.99 27.08
CA ILE A 17 73.04 -8.66 28.26
C ILE A 17 73.22 -7.16 28.49
N PRO A 18 72.19 -6.31 28.36
CA PRO A 18 72.37 -4.89 28.57
C PRO A 18 72.53 -4.63 30.05
N GLU A 19 73.51 -3.80 30.41
CA GLU A 19 73.74 -3.27 31.77
C GLU A 19 72.41 -2.75 32.35
N ALA A 20 72.21 -3.01 33.65
CA ALA A 20 71.03 -2.54 34.39
C ALA A 20 70.96 -1.01 34.34
N GLY A 21 70.02 -0.46 33.51
CA GLY A 21 69.84 0.98 33.41
C GLY A 21 69.52 1.55 32.03
N ALA A 22 69.77 0.82 30.92
CA ALA A 22 69.51 1.35 29.57
C ALA A 22 68.03 1.39 29.25
N VAL A 23 67.40 2.57 29.21
CA VAL A 23 66.06 2.81 28.80
C VAL A 23 65.97 2.80 27.25
N LYS A 24 65.24 1.88 26.68
CA LYS A 24 64.92 1.89 25.24
C LYS A 24 63.55 2.53 25.02
N GLU A 25 63.46 3.44 24.08
CA GLU A 25 62.25 4.12 23.72
C GLU A 25 61.70 3.56 22.36
N PHE A 26 60.46 3.08 22.32
CA PHE A 26 59.87 2.70 21.11
C PHE A 26 58.90 3.83 20.66
N LYS A 27 59.20 4.43 19.48
CA LYS A 27 58.42 5.55 18.93
C LYS A 27 57.76 5.15 17.60
N LYS A 28 56.50 5.40 17.46
CA LYS A 28 55.71 5.26 16.22
C LYS A 28 54.56 6.26 16.25
N ASN A 29 54.34 6.98 15.17
CA ASN A 29 53.24 7.95 15.00
C ASN A 29 53.11 9.00 16.13
N GLY A 30 54.26 9.53 16.63
CA GLY A 30 54.28 10.54 17.69
C GLY A 30 54.04 10.00 19.11
N ILE A 31 53.76 8.71 19.26
CA ILE A 31 53.55 8.04 20.55
C ILE A 31 54.86 7.36 20.97
N SER A 32 55.21 7.53 22.24
CA SER A 32 56.44 6.97 22.82
C SER A 32 56.12 6.03 23.97
N VAL A 33 56.65 4.82 23.90
CA VAL A 33 56.62 3.82 24.96
C VAL A 33 58.01 3.54 25.44
N ARG A 34 58.31 3.78 26.74
CA ARG A 34 59.61 3.52 27.35
C ARG A 34 59.62 2.10 27.82
N ILE A 35 60.71 1.36 27.46
CA ILE A 35 60.98 0.00 27.91
C ILE A 35 62.22 0.04 28.83
N ARG A 36 62.04 -0.33 30.08
CA ARG A 36 63.13 -0.34 31.10
C ARG A 36 63.33 -1.77 31.59
N PRO A 37 64.60 -2.23 31.64
CA PRO A 37 64.97 -3.43 32.40
C PRO A 37 64.85 -3.11 33.89
N THR A 38 64.27 -4.02 34.65
CA THR A 38 64.05 -3.89 36.10
C THR A 38 64.27 -5.26 36.76
N ILE A 39 65.02 -5.33 37.82
CA ILE A 39 65.20 -6.57 38.56
C ILE A 39 64.07 -6.67 39.62
N LYS A 40 63.33 -7.75 39.60
CA LYS A 40 62.32 -8.06 40.58
C LYS A 40 62.53 -9.51 41.03
N ASN A 41 62.71 -9.72 42.32
CA ASN A 41 63.01 -11.02 42.93
C ASN A 41 64.18 -11.77 42.25
N GLY A 42 65.29 -11.04 41.97
CA GLY A 42 66.50 -11.61 41.35
C GLY A 42 66.37 -11.94 39.86
N VAL A 43 65.22 -11.68 39.21
CA VAL A 43 64.98 -11.94 37.80
C VAL A 43 64.86 -10.61 37.04
N THR A 44 65.61 -10.47 35.95
CA THR A 44 65.42 -9.31 35.03
C THR A 44 64.14 -9.40 34.27
N ARG A 45 63.28 -8.36 34.38
CA ARG A 45 62.04 -8.17 33.64
C ARG A 45 62.10 -6.83 32.92
N PHE A 46 61.27 -6.70 31.91
CA PHE A 46 61.11 -5.49 31.09
C PHE A 46 59.79 -4.82 31.35
N VAL A 47 59.82 -3.53 31.70
CA VAL A 47 58.61 -2.73 32.02
C VAL A 47 58.43 -1.73 30.93
N LEU A 48 57.24 -1.82 30.33
CA LEU A 48 56.73 -0.79 29.43
C LEU A 48 56.06 0.31 30.25
N ASP A 49 56.47 1.55 29.99
CA ASP A 49 55.95 2.73 30.69
C ASP A 49 55.43 3.72 29.64
N TYR A 50 54.13 3.88 29.57
CA TYR A 50 53.46 4.76 28.62
C TYR A 50 52.18 5.37 29.23
N ARG A 51 51.61 6.39 28.56
CA ARG A 51 50.34 6.98 28.94
C ARG A 51 49.27 6.64 27.88
N ALA A 52 48.10 6.21 28.36
CA ALA A 52 46.90 6.03 27.57
C ALA A 52 45.76 6.74 28.27
N ASN A 53 45.01 7.59 27.57
CA ASN A 53 43.93 8.44 28.12
C ASN A 53 44.31 9.20 29.39
N GLY A 54 45.52 9.81 29.37
CA GLY A 54 46.04 10.57 30.52
C GLY A 54 46.54 9.71 31.70
N GLN A 55 46.28 8.43 31.74
CA GLN A 55 46.73 7.51 32.81
C GLN A 55 48.03 6.83 32.46
N ARG A 56 48.91 6.74 33.44
CA ARG A 56 50.19 6.02 33.32
C ARG A 56 49.96 4.52 33.40
N LYS A 57 50.50 3.75 32.45
CA LYS A 57 50.47 2.28 32.37
C LYS A 57 51.83 1.70 32.50
N LEU A 58 51.98 0.65 33.33
CA LEU A 58 53.17 -0.14 33.53
C LEU A 58 52.85 -1.60 33.24
N VAL A 59 53.40 -2.12 32.15
CA VAL A 59 53.18 -3.52 31.71
C VAL A 59 54.51 -4.28 31.78
N TRP A 60 54.51 -5.43 32.43
CA TRP A 60 55.66 -6.26 32.67
C TRP A 60 55.77 -7.38 31.64
N ARG A 61 56.98 -7.65 31.13
CA ARG A 61 57.28 -8.75 30.23
C ARG A 61 58.57 -9.46 30.67
N SER A 62 58.68 -10.75 30.29
CA SER A 62 59.76 -11.58 30.68
C SER A 62 61.02 -11.36 29.81
N THR A 63 60.83 -11.05 28.53
CA THR A 63 61.86 -10.85 27.54
C THR A 63 61.78 -9.48 26.85
N ILE A 64 62.87 -9.01 26.31
CA ILE A 64 62.89 -7.75 25.53
C ILE A 64 62.08 -7.85 24.24
N ALA A 65 62.05 -9.04 23.62
CA ALA A 65 61.30 -9.29 22.44
C ALA A 65 59.78 -9.15 22.70
N GLU A 66 59.28 -9.78 23.79
CA GLU A 66 57.87 -9.62 24.22
C GLU A 66 57.55 -8.16 24.59
N ALA A 67 58.48 -7.45 25.22
CA ALA A 67 58.31 -6.05 25.56
C ALA A 67 58.21 -5.17 24.30
N ARG A 68 59.00 -5.40 23.28
CA ARG A 68 58.91 -4.69 21.98
C ARG A 68 57.60 -4.97 21.26
N LYS A 69 57.19 -6.23 21.22
CA LYS A 69 55.90 -6.60 20.60
C LYS A 69 54.72 -5.93 21.32
N ALA A 70 54.68 -5.99 22.64
CA ALA A 70 53.64 -5.33 23.43
C ALA A 70 53.69 -3.79 23.30
N ALA A 71 54.85 -3.17 23.11
CA ALA A 71 54.97 -1.74 22.85
C ALA A 71 54.40 -1.36 21.49
N ALA A 72 54.67 -2.14 20.45
CA ALA A 72 54.11 -1.94 19.13
C ALA A 72 52.59 -2.06 19.14
N GLU A 73 52.04 -3.11 19.74
CA GLU A 73 50.57 -3.31 19.90
C GLU A 73 49.91 -2.17 20.70
N ALA A 74 50.58 -1.67 21.75
CA ALA A 74 50.05 -0.55 22.52
C ALA A 74 50.02 0.75 21.70
N VAL A 75 51.04 1.02 20.89
CA VAL A 75 51.06 2.20 20.00
C VAL A 75 50.00 2.09 18.93
N ASP A 76 49.81 0.94 18.29
CA ASP A 76 48.81 0.74 17.25
C ASP A 76 47.40 0.97 17.82
N LYS A 77 47.06 0.39 18.98
CA LYS A 77 45.78 0.59 19.66
C LYS A 77 45.52 2.05 20.06
N ILE A 78 46.53 2.77 20.52
CA ILE A 78 46.38 4.20 20.85
C ILE A 78 46.19 5.03 19.58
N THR A 79 46.89 4.70 18.50
CA THR A 79 46.76 5.39 17.18
C THR A 79 45.40 5.17 16.55
N GLU A 80 44.83 3.99 16.71
CA GLU A 80 43.50 3.62 16.21
C GLU A 80 42.32 4.14 17.07
N GLY A 81 42.61 4.94 18.11
CA GLY A 81 41.58 5.45 19.03
C GLY A 81 41.05 4.41 20.03
N GLN A 82 41.63 3.20 20.05
CA GLN A 82 41.23 2.09 20.93
C GLN A 82 41.92 2.13 22.30
N SER A 83 42.32 3.31 22.76
CA SER A 83 43.06 3.47 24.01
C SER A 83 42.31 3.03 25.27
N GLU A 84 40.96 3.00 25.22
CA GLU A 84 40.12 2.48 26.29
C GLU A 84 40.29 0.97 26.50
N VAL A 85 40.53 0.22 25.42
CA VAL A 85 40.76 -1.23 25.44
C VAL A 85 42.08 -1.55 26.24
N LEU A 86 43.06 -0.66 26.24
CA LEU A 86 44.30 -0.79 27.01
C LEU A 86 44.09 -0.62 28.52
N ASN A 87 42.94 -0.08 28.93
CA ASN A 87 42.59 0.10 30.34
C ASN A 87 41.83 -1.09 30.93
N LEU A 88 41.34 -2.00 30.09
CA LEU A 88 40.66 -3.21 30.54
C LEU A 88 41.61 -4.11 31.33
N LYS A 89 41.17 -4.62 32.47
CA LYS A 89 41.85 -5.72 33.14
C LYS A 89 41.88 -6.94 32.22
N SER A 90 42.83 -7.82 32.38
CA SER A 90 42.93 -9.03 31.52
C SER A 90 41.64 -9.83 31.44
N ALA A 91 40.91 -9.95 32.56
CA ALA A 91 39.60 -10.62 32.60
C ALA A 91 38.53 -9.92 31.73
N ASP A 92 38.49 -8.58 31.72
CA ASP A 92 37.52 -7.79 30.94
C ASP A 92 37.85 -7.85 29.45
N ALA A 93 39.14 -7.81 29.09
CA ALA A 93 39.55 -7.98 27.69
C ALA A 93 39.20 -9.37 27.15
N HIS A 94 39.37 -10.42 27.96
CA HIS A 94 38.92 -11.77 27.59
C HIS A 94 37.40 -11.88 27.49
N ALA A 95 36.64 -11.24 28.37
CA ALA A 95 35.18 -11.22 28.31
C ALA A 95 34.69 -10.52 27.03
N TYR A 96 35.29 -9.37 26.67
CA TYR A 96 34.98 -8.66 25.41
C TYR A 96 35.25 -9.55 24.19
N THR A 97 36.44 -10.18 24.13
CA THR A 97 36.81 -11.05 23.01
C THR A 97 35.83 -12.23 22.85
N ARG A 98 35.46 -12.87 23.97
CA ARG A 98 34.47 -13.97 23.95
C ARG A 98 33.09 -13.46 23.54
N GLY A 99 32.63 -12.31 24.05
CA GLY A 99 31.37 -11.70 23.69
C GLY A 99 31.30 -11.39 22.19
N ARG A 100 32.38 -10.87 21.61
CA ARG A 100 32.47 -10.62 20.17
C ARG A 100 32.41 -11.91 19.36
N ALA A 101 33.15 -12.94 19.76
CA ALA A 101 33.13 -14.24 19.10
C ALA A 101 31.74 -14.90 19.12
N ILE A 102 30.96 -14.72 20.19
CA ILE A 102 29.58 -15.19 20.28
C ILE A 102 28.68 -14.47 19.24
N LEU A 103 28.82 -13.15 19.08
CA LEU A 103 28.05 -12.38 18.12
C LEU A 103 28.48 -12.66 16.68
N ASP A 104 29.77 -12.92 16.43
CA ASP A 104 30.27 -13.26 15.10
C ASP A 104 29.86 -14.67 14.65
N GLY A 105 29.39 -15.52 15.58
CA GLY A 105 28.94 -16.88 15.30
C GLY A 105 30.11 -17.86 15.14
N GLY A 106 29.88 -19.14 15.50
CA GLY A 106 30.78 -20.24 15.25
C GLY A 106 30.49 -20.94 13.91
N GLU A 107 31.19 -22.06 13.62
CA GLU A 107 30.88 -22.90 12.45
C GLU A 107 29.41 -23.36 12.52
N GLY A 108 28.60 -22.95 11.52
CA GLY A 108 27.18 -23.28 11.42
C GLY A 108 26.23 -22.35 12.19
N GLU A 109 26.71 -21.33 12.88
CA GLU A 109 25.88 -20.33 13.55
C GLU A 109 25.74 -19.05 12.73
N THR A 110 24.55 -18.45 12.78
CA THR A 110 24.28 -17.19 12.07
C THR A 110 24.92 -16.02 12.81
N LYS A 111 25.71 -15.22 12.11
CA LYS A 111 26.26 -13.96 12.65
C LYS A 111 25.12 -13.04 13.10
N ILE A 112 25.25 -12.48 14.29
CA ILE A 112 24.35 -11.48 14.85
C ILE A 112 24.98 -10.09 14.67
N ASP A 113 24.37 -9.25 13.87
CA ASP A 113 24.87 -7.90 13.57
C ASP A 113 24.42 -6.89 14.64
N LEU A 114 24.97 -7.04 15.82
CA LEU A 114 24.78 -6.15 16.97
C LEU A 114 26.14 -5.73 17.56
N GLN A 115 26.17 -4.54 18.16
CA GLN A 115 27.28 -4.16 19.02
C GLN A 115 27.13 -4.85 20.38
N ILE A 116 28.27 -5.09 21.06
CA ILE A 116 28.27 -5.81 22.35
C ILE A 116 27.45 -5.10 23.42
N ASP A 117 27.55 -3.76 23.50
CA ASP A 117 26.78 -2.96 24.45
C ASP A 117 25.28 -3.05 24.20
N GLU A 118 24.87 -3.07 22.93
CA GLU A 118 23.47 -3.26 22.53
C GLU A 118 22.97 -4.67 22.90
N ALA A 119 23.74 -5.70 22.61
CA ALA A 119 23.42 -7.07 22.97
C ALA A 119 23.29 -7.24 24.50
N VAL A 120 24.20 -6.63 25.27
CA VAL A 120 24.15 -6.64 26.74
C VAL A 120 22.93 -5.90 27.26
N ARG A 121 22.57 -4.76 26.68
CA ARG A 121 21.36 -4.00 27.04
C ARG A 121 20.10 -4.83 26.82
N ILE A 122 19.96 -5.44 25.63
CA ILE A 122 18.83 -6.33 25.32
C ILE A 122 18.75 -7.48 26.34
N ALA A 123 19.88 -8.14 26.60
CA ALA A 123 19.92 -9.22 27.56
C ALA A 123 19.50 -8.77 28.99
N ALA A 124 20.00 -7.61 29.44
CA ALA A 124 19.65 -7.05 30.73
C ALA A 124 18.15 -6.71 30.83
N ASP A 125 17.56 -6.13 29.79
CA ASP A 125 16.14 -5.78 29.74
C ASP A 125 15.26 -7.03 29.76
N VAL A 126 15.63 -8.06 28.98
CA VAL A 126 14.92 -9.36 29.00
C VAL A 126 14.98 -9.97 30.41
N LEU A 127 16.15 -10.00 31.04
CA LEU A 127 16.29 -10.56 32.41
C LEU A 127 15.49 -9.77 33.45
N ARG A 128 15.44 -8.44 33.35
CA ARG A 128 14.60 -7.58 34.20
C ARG A 128 13.12 -7.88 34.03
N LEU A 129 12.65 -7.99 32.79
CA LEU A 129 11.24 -8.32 32.49
C LEU A 129 10.86 -9.70 33.00
N LEU A 130 11.74 -10.68 32.90
CA LEU A 130 11.51 -12.03 33.39
C LEU A 130 11.53 -12.09 34.92
N ALA A 131 12.26 -11.22 35.60
CA ALA A 131 12.33 -11.10 37.07
C ALA A 131 12.55 -12.46 37.74
N GLY A 132 13.36 -13.34 37.18
CA GLY A 132 13.66 -14.67 37.68
C GLY A 132 12.55 -15.72 37.53
N ARG A 133 11.41 -15.39 36.92
CA ARG A 133 10.28 -16.32 36.75
C ARG A 133 10.52 -17.40 35.67
N ALA A 134 11.40 -17.13 34.70
CA ALA A 134 11.81 -18.06 33.67
C ALA A 134 13.17 -17.63 33.11
N THR A 135 13.84 -18.52 32.41
CA THR A 135 15.02 -18.15 31.63
C THR A 135 14.63 -17.59 30.24
N PRO A 136 15.45 -16.69 29.65
CA PRO A 136 15.22 -16.23 28.28
C PRO A 136 15.01 -17.36 27.27
N MET A 137 15.76 -18.46 27.42
CA MET A 137 15.69 -19.62 26.53
C MET A 137 14.37 -20.39 26.68
N GLU A 138 13.85 -20.53 27.91
CA GLU A 138 12.54 -21.15 28.12
C GLU A 138 11.42 -20.35 27.49
N VAL A 139 11.41 -19.04 27.68
CA VAL A 139 10.41 -18.15 27.09
C VAL A 139 10.53 -18.15 25.56
N THR A 140 11.74 -18.12 25.01
CA THR A 140 11.95 -18.18 23.57
C THR A 140 11.47 -19.50 22.97
N ARG A 141 11.78 -20.63 23.61
CA ARG A 141 11.30 -21.97 23.16
C ARG A 141 9.79 -22.08 23.25
N ASP A 142 9.18 -21.57 24.30
CA ASP A 142 7.73 -21.60 24.48
C ASP A 142 7.05 -20.67 23.45
N TRP A 143 7.59 -19.48 23.21
CA TRP A 143 7.13 -18.57 22.16
C TRP A 143 7.25 -19.23 20.77
N LEU A 144 8.36 -19.86 20.45
CA LEU A 144 8.56 -20.57 19.17
C LEU A 144 7.57 -21.75 19.03
N LYS A 145 7.28 -22.50 20.09
CA LYS A 145 6.27 -23.57 20.08
C LYS A 145 4.87 -23.04 19.77
N ARG A 146 4.48 -21.93 20.42
CA ARG A 146 3.16 -21.32 20.22
C ARG A 146 3.05 -20.59 18.88
N ASN A 147 4.15 -20.08 18.37
CA ASN A 147 4.22 -19.29 17.13
C ASN A 147 4.93 -20.03 15.98
N ALA A 148 5.22 -21.30 16.13
CA ALA A 148 5.70 -22.17 15.06
C ALA A 148 4.53 -22.46 14.09
N VAL A 149 4.02 -21.44 13.44
CA VAL A 149 3.06 -21.59 12.36
C VAL A 149 3.84 -22.15 11.17
N LYS A 150 3.74 -23.45 10.96
CA LYS A 150 4.10 -24.02 9.65
C LYS A 150 3.09 -23.46 8.66
N LEU A 151 3.39 -22.31 8.10
CA LEU A 151 2.56 -21.72 7.05
C LEU A 151 2.50 -22.70 5.88
N PRO A 152 1.31 -23.06 5.39
CA PRO A 152 1.20 -23.85 4.18
C PRO A 152 1.91 -23.13 3.04
N LYS A 153 2.75 -23.84 2.31
CA LYS A 153 3.39 -23.31 1.11
C LYS A 153 2.32 -23.17 0.03
N VAL A 154 1.95 -21.97 -0.30
CA VAL A 154 0.98 -21.67 -1.35
C VAL A 154 1.58 -20.62 -2.29
N THR A 155 1.45 -20.85 -3.59
CA THR A 155 1.90 -19.87 -4.59
C THR A 155 0.90 -18.70 -4.71
N VAL A 156 1.36 -17.56 -5.22
CA VAL A 156 0.47 -16.45 -5.53
C VAL A 156 -0.62 -16.89 -6.50
N ALA A 157 -0.28 -17.69 -7.52
CA ALA A 157 -1.22 -18.21 -8.51
C ALA A 157 -2.33 -19.05 -7.85
N ASP A 158 -1.97 -20.05 -7.04
CA ASP A 158 -2.96 -20.91 -6.38
C ASP A 158 -3.85 -20.12 -5.41
N ALA A 159 -3.27 -19.19 -4.66
CA ALA A 159 -4.02 -18.39 -3.70
C ALA A 159 -4.98 -17.42 -4.39
N THR A 160 -4.60 -16.82 -5.52
CA THR A 160 -5.48 -15.93 -6.29
C THR A 160 -6.64 -16.69 -6.92
N GLU A 161 -6.41 -17.89 -7.46
CA GLU A 161 -7.48 -18.76 -7.98
C GLU A 161 -8.48 -19.16 -6.88
N GLN A 162 -7.99 -19.53 -5.70
CA GLN A 162 -8.86 -19.84 -4.56
C GLN A 162 -9.74 -18.65 -4.16
N LEU A 163 -9.17 -17.43 -4.13
CA LEU A 163 -9.93 -16.23 -3.79
C LEU A 163 -10.96 -15.88 -4.86
N LYS A 164 -10.63 -16.03 -6.16
CA LYS A 164 -11.58 -15.82 -7.26
C LYS A 164 -12.76 -16.80 -7.15
N LYS A 165 -12.48 -18.08 -6.97
CA LYS A 165 -13.50 -19.11 -6.79
C LYS A 165 -14.38 -18.85 -5.56
N GLN A 166 -13.78 -18.40 -4.46
CA GLN A 166 -14.57 -18.03 -3.28
C GLN A 166 -15.49 -16.83 -3.56
N ALA A 167 -15.02 -15.82 -4.32
CA ALA A 167 -15.83 -14.66 -4.67
C ALA A 167 -17.06 -15.04 -5.53
N GLU A 168 -16.95 -16.06 -6.37
CA GLU A 168 -18.08 -16.65 -7.10
C GLU A 168 -19.06 -17.34 -6.16
N THR A 169 -18.55 -18.21 -5.27
CA THR A 169 -19.36 -18.94 -4.28
C THR A 169 -20.08 -17.98 -3.32
N ASP A 170 -19.43 -16.89 -2.92
CA ASP A 170 -19.98 -15.85 -2.05
C ASP A 170 -21.05 -14.98 -2.76
N GLY A 171 -21.39 -15.25 -4.01
CA GLY A 171 -22.39 -14.51 -4.78
C GLY A 171 -22.03 -13.06 -5.05
N LYS A 172 -20.72 -12.72 -5.12
CA LYS A 172 -20.29 -11.36 -5.50
C LYS A 172 -20.83 -11.02 -6.89
N SER A 173 -21.22 -9.76 -7.11
CA SER A 173 -21.70 -9.32 -8.42
C SER A 173 -20.65 -9.56 -9.52
N ASN A 174 -21.09 -9.87 -10.73
CA ASN A 174 -20.22 -10.11 -11.90
C ASN A 174 -19.18 -9.00 -12.11
N ASP A 175 -19.56 -7.74 -11.91
CA ASP A 175 -18.65 -6.60 -12.05
C ASP A 175 -17.56 -6.63 -10.97
N ARG A 176 -17.92 -7.02 -9.73
CA ARG A 176 -16.94 -7.15 -8.65
C ARG A 176 -16.00 -8.33 -8.87
N GLN A 177 -16.51 -9.45 -9.38
CA GLN A 177 -15.68 -10.61 -9.76
C GLN A 177 -14.70 -10.23 -10.87
N LYS A 178 -15.14 -9.55 -11.94
CA LYS A 178 -14.28 -9.06 -13.02
C LYS A 178 -13.19 -8.10 -12.53
N GLN A 179 -13.55 -7.16 -11.66
CA GLN A 179 -12.58 -6.21 -11.09
C GLN A 179 -11.53 -6.93 -10.21
N LEU A 180 -12.00 -7.88 -9.39
CA LEU A 180 -11.12 -8.68 -8.55
C LEU A 180 -10.17 -9.52 -9.41
N ALA A 181 -10.70 -10.24 -10.40
CA ALA A 181 -9.92 -11.06 -11.31
C ALA A 181 -8.86 -10.23 -12.05
N ALA A 182 -9.24 -9.12 -12.68
CA ALA A 182 -8.30 -8.28 -13.42
C ALA A 182 -7.11 -7.79 -12.55
N ALA A 183 -7.37 -7.44 -11.29
CA ALA A 183 -6.30 -7.01 -10.39
C ALA A 183 -5.43 -8.17 -9.92
N LEU A 184 -6.03 -9.33 -9.61
CA LEU A 184 -5.31 -10.52 -9.15
C LEU A 184 -4.53 -11.19 -10.29
N ASP A 185 -5.05 -11.21 -11.51
CA ASP A 185 -4.34 -11.76 -12.68
C ASP A 185 -3.08 -10.94 -12.97
N ALA A 186 -3.18 -9.60 -12.96
CA ALA A 186 -2.01 -8.73 -13.10
C ALA A 186 -0.99 -8.94 -11.97
N PHE A 187 -1.46 -9.20 -10.74
CA PHE A 187 -0.62 -9.49 -9.59
C PHE A 187 0.08 -10.85 -9.74
N THR A 188 -0.64 -11.88 -10.19
CA THR A 188 -0.09 -13.23 -10.45
C THR A 188 1.00 -13.21 -11.52
N VAL A 189 0.80 -12.43 -12.59
CA VAL A 189 1.82 -12.26 -13.64
C VAL A 189 3.10 -11.61 -13.09
N ALA A 190 2.96 -10.68 -12.16
CA ALA A 190 4.10 -9.98 -11.55
C ALA A 190 4.85 -10.83 -10.52
N PHE A 191 4.18 -11.79 -9.86
CA PHE A 191 4.74 -12.54 -8.75
C PHE A 191 4.55 -14.05 -8.91
N ASN A 192 5.53 -14.70 -9.52
CA ASN A 192 5.60 -16.17 -9.61
C ASN A 192 6.39 -16.76 -8.43
N CYS A 193 5.84 -16.64 -7.22
CA CYS A 193 6.50 -17.05 -5.99
C CYS A 193 5.49 -17.53 -4.93
N GLU A 194 5.98 -17.98 -3.78
CA GLU A 194 5.14 -18.30 -2.63
C GLU A 194 4.71 -17.02 -1.90
N VAL A 195 3.46 -16.97 -1.42
CA VAL A 195 2.88 -15.74 -0.82
C VAL A 195 3.66 -15.23 0.39
N HIS A 196 4.28 -16.12 1.18
CA HIS A 196 5.04 -15.74 2.37
C HIS A 196 6.37 -15.04 2.06
N THR A 197 6.85 -15.11 0.80
CA THR A 197 8.09 -14.43 0.37
C THR A 197 7.89 -12.97 -0.02
N LEU A 198 6.63 -12.55 -0.19
CA LEU A 198 6.30 -11.19 -0.58
C LEU A 198 6.53 -10.20 0.58
N THR A 199 7.15 -9.08 0.25
CA THR A 199 7.46 -8.01 1.19
C THR A 199 6.71 -6.71 0.84
N PRO A 200 6.47 -5.80 1.80
CA PRO A 200 5.87 -4.49 1.52
C PRO A 200 6.62 -3.70 0.43
N LYS A 201 7.96 -3.81 0.38
CA LYS A 201 8.77 -3.17 -0.66
C LYS A 201 8.42 -3.69 -2.06
N MET A 202 8.31 -5.00 -2.25
CA MET A 202 7.94 -5.59 -3.54
C MET A 202 6.55 -5.13 -3.98
N ILE A 203 5.61 -5.00 -3.04
CA ILE A 203 4.26 -4.50 -3.33
C ILE A 203 4.28 -3.02 -3.70
N ALA A 204 5.09 -2.19 -3.02
CA ALA A 204 5.27 -0.78 -3.35
C ALA A 204 5.85 -0.59 -4.75
N ASP A 205 6.89 -1.34 -5.09
CA ASP A 205 7.55 -1.32 -6.39
C ASP A 205 6.55 -1.74 -7.51
N TYR A 206 5.79 -2.80 -7.29
CA TYR A 206 4.75 -3.27 -8.21
C TYR A 206 3.69 -2.18 -8.47
N LEU A 207 3.09 -1.63 -7.40
CA LEU A 207 2.05 -0.60 -7.54
C LEU A 207 2.56 0.66 -8.25
N THR A 208 3.82 1.02 -8.01
CA THR A 208 4.46 2.16 -8.65
C THR A 208 4.63 1.91 -10.15
N ALA A 209 5.05 0.72 -10.55
CA ALA A 209 5.30 0.32 -11.93
C ALA A 209 4.03 0.16 -12.77
N LEU A 210 2.84 0.01 -12.16
CA LEU A 210 1.59 -0.15 -12.91
C LEU A 210 1.36 1.03 -13.87
N PRO A 211 1.06 0.80 -15.17
CA PRO A 211 0.84 1.84 -16.16
C PRO A 211 -0.56 2.47 -16.08
N PHE A 212 -1.07 2.67 -14.86
CA PHE A 212 -2.43 3.14 -14.63
C PHE A 212 -2.48 4.51 -13.95
N LYS A 213 -3.63 5.20 -14.12
CA LYS A 213 -3.92 6.43 -13.39
C LYS A 213 -4.10 6.14 -11.88
N GLU A 214 -3.86 7.16 -11.05
CA GLU A 214 -3.93 7.11 -9.58
C GLU A 214 -5.16 6.35 -9.04
N ARG A 215 -6.35 6.61 -9.58
CA ARG A 215 -7.58 5.92 -9.15
C ARG A 215 -7.53 4.41 -9.38
N THR A 216 -6.97 3.98 -10.51
CA THR A 216 -6.85 2.55 -10.82
C THR A 216 -5.79 1.90 -9.94
N LYS A 217 -4.65 2.57 -9.71
CA LYS A 217 -3.63 2.12 -8.75
C LYS A 217 -4.22 2.00 -7.34
N ALA A 218 -5.05 2.95 -6.91
CA ALA A 218 -5.77 2.87 -5.63
C ALA A 218 -6.66 1.61 -5.55
N ASN A 219 -7.38 1.28 -6.63
CA ASN A 219 -8.20 0.08 -6.68
C ASN A 219 -7.38 -1.21 -6.62
N HIS A 220 -6.23 -1.27 -7.32
CA HIS A 220 -5.29 -2.39 -7.21
C HIS A 220 -4.76 -2.53 -5.77
N ARG A 221 -4.35 -1.42 -5.15
CA ARG A 221 -3.90 -1.41 -3.76
C ARG A 221 -4.97 -1.94 -2.80
N ASP A 222 -6.22 -1.50 -2.96
CA ASP A 222 -7.34 -1.97 -2.13
C ASP A 222 -7.58 -3.48 -2.32
N THR A 223 -7.46 -3.98 -3.56
CA THR A 223 -7.59 -5.42 -3.87
C THR A 223 -6.45 -6.22 -3.26
N ILE A 224 -5.21 -5.75 -3.33
CA ILE A 224 -4.06 -6.40 -2.69
C ILE A 224 -4.23 -6.43 -1.17
N GLY A 225 -4.70 -5.34 -0.55
CA GLY A 225 -5.00 -5.31 0.88
C GLY A 225 -6.14 -6.27 1.27
N TYR A 226 -7.15 -6.44 0.41
CA TYR A 226 -8.19 -7.45 0.60
C TYR A 226 -7.60 -8.86 0.51
N PHE A 227 -6.76 -9.14 -0.48
CA PHE A 227 -6.08 -10.42 -0.67
C PHE A 227 -5.16 -10.73 0.52
N ASN A 228 -4.35 -9.79 0.97
CA ASN A 228 -3.49 -9.96 2.17
C ASN A 228 -4.32 -10.38 3.40
N ARG A 229 -5.41 -9.68 3.71
CA ARG A 229 -6.28 -10.03 4.83
C ARG A 229 -6.88 -11.42 4.67
N TRP A 230 -7.29 -11.79 3.47
CA TRP A 230 -7.80 -13.11 3.16
C TRP A 230 -6.73 -14.20 3.40
N LEU A 231 -5.49 -13.98 2.97
CA LEU A 231 -4.37 -14.91 3.20
C LEU A 231 -4.08 -15.11 4.70
N VAL A 232 -4.13 -14.04 5.48
CA VAL A 232 -3.99 -14.11 6.95
C VAL A 232 -5.14 -14.92 7.57
N LEU A 233 -6.37 -14.69 7.14
CA LEU A 233 -7.55 -15.43 7.61
C LEU A 233 -7.50 -16.92 7.25
N ARG A 234 -6.90 -17.27 6.10
CA ARG A 234 -6.70 -18.65 5.67
C ARG A 234 -5.49 -19.34 6.32
N GLY A 235 -4.69 -18.60 7.09
CA GLY A 235 -3.47 -19.12 7.70
C GLY A 235 -2.32 -19.31 6.71
N TYR A 236 -2.36 -18.68 5.54
CA TYR A 236 -1.25 -18.67 4.57
C TYR A 236 -0.19 -17.61 4.90
N LEU A 237 -0.55 -16.64 5.72
CA LEU A 237 0.35 -15.63 6.27
C LEU A 237 0.16 -15.55 7.80
N THR A 238 1.20 -15.14 8.51
CA THR A 238 1.14 -14.94 9.95
C THR A 238 0.21 -13.79 10.33
N LYS A 239 -0.43 -13.90 11.47
CA LYS A 239 -1.23 -12.80 12.04
C LYS A 239 -0.35 -11.56 12.21
N GLY A 240 -0.83 -10.43 11.72
CA GLY A 240 -0.08 -9.15 11.75
C GLY A 240 0.71 -8.87 10.48
N THR A 241 0.79 -9.79 9.52
CA THR A 241 1.40 -9.49 8.21
C THR A 241 0.56 -8.44 7.47
N ASP A 242 1.14 -7.29 7.16
CA ASP A 242 0.55 -6.25 6.32
C ASP A 242 1.48 -5.87 5.17
N TRP A 243 1.13 -6.31 3.97
CA TRP A 243 1.87 -5.97 2.75
C TRP A 243 1.76 -4.50 2.35
N LEU A 244 0.81 -3.78 2.97
CA LEU A 244 0.58 -2.36 2.69
C LEU A 244 1.22 -1.43 3.73
N ASP A 245 1.94 -1.99 4.71
CA ASP A 245 2.69 -1.20 5.68
C ASP A 245 3.77 -0.36 4.98
N GLY A 246 3.78 0.94 5.26
CA GLY A 246 4.66 1.89 4.58
C GLY A 246 4.41 2.11 3.09
N VAL A 247 3.45 1.41 2.45
CA VAL A 247 3.14 1.56 1.02
C VAL A 247 2.31 2.80 0.76
N GLN A 248 2.74 3.61 -0.21
CA GLN A 248 2.08 4.85 -0.61
C GLN A 248 0.58 4.68 -0.83
N LYS A 249 -0.22 5.61 -0.32
CA LYS A 249 -1.65 5.72 -0.62
C LYS A 249 -1.85 6.53 -1.90
N TYR A 250 -2.54 5.95 -2.86
CA TYR A 250 -2.92 6.64 -4.10
C TYR A 250 -4.21 7.42 -3.91
N THR A 251 -4.22 8.65 -4.41
CA THR A 251 -5.39 9.52 -4.26
C THR A 251 -6.49 9.08 -5.21
N LYS A 252 -7.64 8.72 -4.67
CA LYS A 252 -8.88 8.62 -5.46
C LYS A 252 -9.32 10.06 -5.76
N ARG A 253 -8.71 10.66 -6.79
CA ARG A 253 -8.98 12.05 -7.18
C ARG A 253 -10.48 12.28 -7.15
N LYS A 254 -10.94 13.31 -6.44
CA LYS A 254 -12.34 13.74 -6.51
C LYS A 254 -12.68 13.86 -7.99
N LEU A 255 -13.75 13.19 -8.41
CA LEU A 255 -14.28 13.31 -9.77
C LEU A 255 -14.34 14.79 -10.10
N GLY A 256 -13.91 15.14 -11.31
CA GLY A 256 -14.05 16.49 -11.84
C GLY A 256 -15.50 16.97 -11.71
N GLN A 257 -15.75 18.20 -12.06
CA GLN A 257 -17.10 18.78 -12.03
C GLN A 257 -18.10 17.79 -12.65
N ILE A 258 -19.17 17.45 -11.91
CA ILE A 258 -20.20 16.55 -12.39
C ILE A 258 -20.80 17.17 -13.66
N SER A 259 -20.74 16.42 -14.76
CA SER A 259 -21.35 16.83 -16.02
C SER A 259 -22.87 16.72 -15.95
N THR A 260 -23.56 17.71 -16.46
CA THR A 260 -25.00 17.76 -16.61
C THR A 260 -25.37 18.07 -18.06
N TYR A 261 -26.61 17.88 -18.44
CA TYR A 261 -27.18 18.35 -19.69
C TYR A 261 -28.00 19.61 -19.46
N SER A 262 -28.01 20.52 -20.41
CA SER A 262 -28.98 21.63 -20.48
C SER A 262 -30.33 21.11 -21.00
N ALA A 263 -31.38 21.92 -20.89
CA ALA A 263 -32.69 21.59 -21.45
C ALA A 263 -32.60 21.42 -22.98
N ASP A 264 -31.84 22.28 -23.66
CA ASP A 264 -31.68 22.18 -25.13
C ASP A 264 -30.86 20.93 -25.53
N GLU A 265 -29.81 20.59 -24.82
CA GLU A 265 -29.09 19.34 -25.04
C GLU A 265 -30.00 18.12 -24.87
N MET A 266 -30.91 18.14 -23.87
CA MET A 266 -31.87 17.06 -23.65
C MET A 266 -32.92 16.98 -24.76
N ARG A 267 -33.43 18.12 -25.25
CA ARG A 267 -34.34 18.16 -26.40
C ARG A 267 -33.71 17.56 -27.66
N ARG A 268 -32.43 17.91 -27.91
CA ARG A 268 -31.64 17.35 -29.02
C ARG A 268 -31.46 15.83 -28.88
N LEU A 269 -31.12 15.33 -27.70
CA LEU A 269 -30.98 13.90 -27.44
C LEU A 269 -32.34 13.16 -27.67
N ILE A 270 -33.44 13.74 -27.23
CA ILE A 270 -34.79 13.19 -27.44
C ILE A 270 -35.12 13.16 -28.92
N ALA A 271 -34.83 14.23 -29.65
CA ALA A 271 -35.13 14.32 -31.08
C ALA A 271 -34.30 13.32 -31.93
N ALA A 272 -33.08 13.05 -31.53
CA ALA A 272 -32.21 12.08 -32.20
C ALA A 272 -32.44 10.62 -31.78
N ALA A 273 -33.23 10.38 -30.73
CA ALA A 273 -33.47 9.05 -30.19
C ALA A 273 -34.51 8.28 -30.98
N ASP A 274 -34.21 7.05 -31.38
CA ASP A 274 -35.24 6.11 -31.87
C ASP A 274 -36.11 5.58 -30.69
N GLU A 275 -37.27 5.01 -31.01
CA GLU A 275 -38.21 4.50 -29.99
C GLU A 275 -37.62 3.45 -29.06
N ARG A 276 -36.58 2.73 -29.47
CA ARG A 276 -35.97 1.66 -28.69
C ARG A 276 -35.07 2.21 -27.59
N ILE A 277 -34.39 3.36 -27.84
CA ILE A 277 -33.45 3.99 -26.87
C ILE A 277 -34.11 5.16 -26.11
N LEU A 278 -35.17 5.76 -26.63
CA LEU A 278 -35.88 6.87 -26.01
C LEU A 278 -36.23 6.62 -24.54
N PRO A 279 -36.81 5.47 -24.15
CA PRO A 279 -37.11 5.20 -22.73
C PRO A 279 -35.87 5.28 -21.83
N MET A 280 -34.68 4.84 -22.32
CA MET A 280 -33.43 4.93 -21.57
C MET A 280 -33.05 6.39 -21.26
N ILE A 281 -33.23 7.27 -22.23
CA ILE A 281 -32.91 8.70 -22.12
C ILE A 281 -33.86 9.43 -21.20
N VAL A 282 -35.18 9.26 -21.43
CA VAL A 282 -36.19 10.00 -20.67
C VAL A 282 -36.32 9.50 -19.21
N ILE A 283 -36.23 8.21 -18.96
CA ILE A 283 -36.22 7.67 -17.59
C ILE A 283 -34.93 8.12 -16.86
N GLY A 284 -33.76 8.04 -17.55
CA GLY A 284 -32.50 8.52 -16.99
C GLY A 284 -32.55 10.02 -16.65
N GLY A 285 -33.13 10.84 -17.54
CA GLY A 285 -33.22 12.30 -17.41
C GLY A 285 -34.32 12.81 -16.49
N PHE A 286 -35.47 12.14 -16.39
CA PHE A 286 -36.64 12.64 -15.66
C PHE A 286 -37.06 11.78 -14.45
N ALA A 287 -36.47 10.60 -14.26
CA ALA A 287 -36.62 9.80 -13.06
C ALA A 287 -35.27 9.47 -12.39
N GLY A 288 -34.14 9.75 -13.06
CA GLY A 288 -32.82 9.63 -12.50
C GLY A 288 -32.35 8.22 -12.17
N LEU A 289 -32.96 7.18 -12.75
CA LEU A 289 -32.52 5.81 -12.54
C LEU A 289 -31.09 5.59 -13.07
N ARG A 290 -30.35 4.65 -12.47
CA ARG A 290 -29.03 4.26 -13.00
C ARG A 290 -29.19 3.49 -14.31
N HIS A 291 -28.23 3.62 -15.21
CA HIS A 291 -28.22 2.90 -16.49
C HIS A 291 -28.54 1.39 -16.32
N ALA A 292 -27.89 0.74 -15.37
CA ALA A 292 -28.12 -0.69 -15.11
C ALA A 292 -29.52 -0.98 -14.54
N GLU A 293 -30.12 -0.05 -13.79
CA GLU A 293 -31.50 -0.18 -13.30
C GLU A 293 -32.49 -0.09 -14.46
N ILE A 294 -32.34 0.90 -15.36
CA ILE A 294 -33.19 1.05 -16.55
C ILE A 294 -33.07 -0.16 -17.48
N ALA A 295 -31.86 -0.69 -17.67
CA ALA A 295 -31.64 -1.88 -18.52
C ALA A 295 -32.34 -3.16 -17.98
N ARG A 296 -32.63 -3.19 -16.67
CA ARG A 296 -33.37 -4.31 -16.05
C ARG A 296 -34.86 -4.03 -15.87
N LEU A 297 -35.30 -2.77 -16.01
CA LEU A 297 -36.66 -2.33 -15.77
C LEU A 297 -37.63 -3.01 -16.72
N GLU A 298 -38.74 -3.41 -16.19
CA GLU A 298 -39.87 -3.99 -16.95
C GLU A 298 -41.08 -3.05 -16.94
N TRP A 299 -41.93 -3.15 -17.95
CA TRP A 299 -43.13 -2.30 -18.03
C TRP A 299 -44.08 -2.47 -16.83
N GLN A 300 -44.12 -3.64 -16.25
CA GLN A 300 -44.88 -3.92 -15.02
C GLN A 300 -44.33 -3.23 -13.76
N ASP A 301 -43.10 -2.68 -13.82
CA ASP A 301 -42.50 -1.91 -12.75
C ASP A 301 -42.88 -0.41 -12.85
N ILE A 302 -43.61 -0.01 -13.90
CA ILE A 302 -44.04 1.37 -14.15
C ILE A 302 -45.55 1.44 -14.01
N ASP A 303 -46.01 2.06 -12.94
CA ASP A 303 -47.42 2.35 -12.78
C ASP A 303 -47.73 3.73 -13.36
N LEU A 304 -48.36 3.70 -14.55
CA LEU A 304 -48.75 4.93 -15.26
C LEU A 304 -50.00 5.58 -14.65
N GLU A 305 -50.84 4.84 -13.93
CA GLU A 305 -52.04 5.37 -13.31
C GLU A 305 -51.73 6.08 -12.00
N GLU A 306 -51.10 5.36 -11.06
CA GLU A 306 -50.67 5.88 -9.78
C GLU A 306 -49.46 6.84 -9.89
N GLY A 307 -48.70 6.80 -10.99
CA GLY A 307 -47.63 7.74 -11.29
C GLY A 307 -46.31 7.48 -10.59
N PHE A 308 -45.84 6.23 -10.61
CA PHE A 308 -44.53 5.89 -10.06
C PHE A 308 -43.80 4.79 -10.84
N ILE A 309 -42.50 4.70 -10.59
CA ILE A 309 -41.62 3.61 -11.03
C ILE A 309 -41.11 2.88 -9.79
N GLU A 310 -41.31 1.58 -9.72
CA GLU A 310 -40.79 0.72 -8.71
C GLU A 310 -39.38 0.20 -9.12
N VAL A 311 -38.37 0.50 -8.34
CA VAL A 311 -37.05 -0.10 -8.51
C VAL A 311 -36.90 -1.21 -7.48
N LYS A 312 -37.00 -2.46 -7.92
CA LYS A 312 -36.90 -3.65 -7.05
C LYS A 312 -35.52 -3.77 -6.44
N ALA A 313 -35.41 -4.36 -5.24
CA ALA A 313 -34.15 -4.53 -4.52
C ALA A 313 -33.10 -5.27 -5.35
N GLU A 314 -33.46 -6.35 -6.02
CA GLU A 314 -32.58 -7.14 -6.90
C GLU A 314 -31.97 -6.33 -8.07
N ASN A 315 -32.63 -5.24 -8.46
CA ASN A 315 -32.22 -4.33 -9.53
C ASN A 315 -31.47 -3.09 -9.01
N ALA A 316 -31.52 -2.85 -7.70
CA ALA A 316 -30.95 -1.68 -7.06
C ALA A 316 -29.52 -1.90 -6.57
N LYS A 317 -28.78 -0.80 -6.41
CA LYS A 317 -27.49 -0.79 -5.73
C LYS A 317 -27.47 0.40 -4.74
N PRO A 318 -27.54 0.20 -3.44
CA PRO A 318 -27.59 -1.05 -2.63
C PRO A 318 -28.97 -1.73 -2.69
N ASP A 319 -29.07 -2.99 -2.33
CA ASP A 319 -30.26 -3.88 -2.38
C ASP A 319 -31.47 -3.35 -1.60
N THR A 320 -31.97 -2.18 -1.97
CA THR A 320 -33.12 -1.54 -1.32
C THR A 320 -34.15 -1.18 -2.38
N ARG A 321 -35.38 -1.72 -2.19
CA ARG A 321 -36.55 -1.32 -2.97
C ARG A 321 -36.82 0.17 -2.77
N ARG A 322 -37.14 0.88 -3.85
CA ARG A 322 -37.57 2.27 -3.77
C ARG A 322 -38.64 2.60 -4.85
N ILE A 323 -39.40 3.60 -4.56
CA ILE A 323 -40.39 4.17 -5.45
C ILE A 323 -39.90 5.53 -5.93
N VAL A 324 -39.95 5.74 -7.24
CA VAL A 324 -39.54 7.00 -7.88
C VAL A 324 -40.80 7.62 -8.51
N PRO A 325 -41.16 8.87 -8.16
CA PRO A 325 -42.34 9.52 -8.72
C PRO A 325 -42.20 9.73 -10.22
N LEU A 326 -43.28 9.43 -10.95
CA LEU A 326 -43.38 9.61 -12.39
C LEU A 326 -43.83 11.04 -12.68
N LYS A 327 -42.93 11.89 -13.09
CA LYS A 327 -43.23 13.30 -13.47
C LYS A 327 -44.16 13.32 -14.69
N ALA A 328 -44.99 14.36 -14.77
CA ALA A 328 -45.97 14.52 -15.86
C ALA A 328 -45.35 14.45 -17.26
N ASN A 329 -44.22 15.10 -17.44
CA ASN A 329 -43.47 15.06 -18.69
C ASN A 329 -42.95 13.64 -19.01
N LEU A 330 -42.40 12.91 -18.03
CA LEU A 330 -42.01 11.53 -18.25
C LEU A 330 -43.18 10.62 -18.61
N LYS A 331 -44.30 10.77 -17.90
CA LYS A 331 -45.55 10.05 -18.21
C LYS A 331 -45.98 10.26 -19.67
N SER A 332 -45.91 11.51 -20.16
CA SER A 332 -46.24 11.85 -21.54
C SER A 332 -45.35 11.18 -22.58
N PHE A 333 -44.05 11.01 -22.28
CA PHE A 333 -43.15 10.26 -23.17
C PHE A 333 -43.36 8.75 -23.13
N LEU A 334 -43.69 8.18 -21.97
CA LEU A 334 -43.81 6.73 -21.82
C LEU A 334 -45.17 6.19 -22.25
N LEU A 335 -46.24 6.97 -22.11
CA LEU A 335 -47.57 6.54 -22.42
C LEU A 335 -47.77 5.97 -23.85
N PRO A 336 -47.18 6.61 -24.91
CA PRO A 336 -47.27 6.07 -26.26
C PRO A 336 -46.48 4.78 -26.49
N LEU A 337 -45.49 4.50 -25.64
CA LEU A 337 -44.56 3.37 -25.75
C LEU A 337 -44.94 2.22 -24.81
N ALA A 338 -45.94 2.43 -23.95
CA ALA A 338 -46.33 1.51 -22.90
C ALA A 338 -46.73 0.14 -23.45
N LYS A 339 -46.25 -0.91 -22.79
CA LYS A 339 -46.59 -2.31 -23.08
C LYS A 339 -47.10 -2.97 -21.81
N LYS A 340 -47.89 -4.02 -21.97
CA LYS A 340 -48.46 -4.75 -20.84
C LYS A 340 -47.39 -5.43 -19.98
N ASN A 341 -46.30 -5.90 -20.59
CA ASN A 341 -45.17 -6.59 -19.94
C ASN A 341 -43.92 -6.52 -20.79
N GLY A 342 -42.81 -7.07 -20.25
CA GLY A 342 -41.51 -7.14 -20.92
C GLY A 342 -40.58 -5.97 -20.59
N LYS A 343 -39.36 -6.03 -21.10
CA LYS A 343 -38.33 -5.01 -20.84
C LYS A 343 -38.72 -3.64 -21.42
N VAL A 344 -38.49 -2.58 -20.65
CA VAL A 344 -38.70 -1.21 -21.12
C VAL A 344 -37.68 -0.86 -22.20
N VAL A 345 -36.44 -1.34 -22.06
CA VAL A 345 -35.39 -1.19 -23.06
C VAL A 345 -34.88 -2.58 -23.46
N SER A 346 -35.11 -2.98 -24.70
CA SER A 346 -34.80 -4.31 -25.24
C SER A 346 -33.49 -4.37 -26.04
N LEU A 347 -32.62 -3.37 -25.92
CA LEU A 347 -31.37 -3.29 -26.67
C LEU A 347 -30.24 -4.09 -26.00
N VAL A 348 -29.50 -4.89 -26.80
CA VAL A 348 -28.35 -5.67 -26.34
C VAL A 348 -27.20 -4.77 -25.91
N ASN A 349 -26.94 -3.69 -26.64
CA ASN A 349 -25.88 -2.73 -26.34
C ASN A 349 -26.39 -1.30 -26.26
N THR A 350 -27.00 -0.96 -25.13
CA THR A 350 -27.53 0.38 -24.85
C THR A 350 -26.44 1.45 -24.88
N THR A 351 -25.21 1.15 -24.43
CA THR A 351 -24.10 2.11 -24.43
C THR A 351 -23.74 2.54 -25.84
N LYS A 352 -23.62 1.58 -26.79
CA LYS A 352 -23.32 1.88 -28.19
C LYS A 352 -24.43 2.73 -28.82
N GLN A 353 -25.68 2.42 -28.52
CA GLN A 353 -26.83 3.17 -29.03
C GLN A 353 -26.87 4.59 -28.47
N LEU A 354 -26.59 4.78 -27.17
CA LEU A 354 -26.52 6.12 -26.56
C LEU A 354 -25.41 6.98 -27.18
N LEU A 355 -24.24 6.39 -27.44
CA LEU A 355 -23.13 7.07 -28.13
C LEU A 355 -23.57 7.47 -29.53
N LYS A 356 -24.23 6.59 -30.28
CA LYS A 356 -24.75 6.88 -31.61
C LYS A 356 -25.78 8.01 -31.56
N THR A 357 -26.77 7.93 -30.65
CA THR A 357 -27.77 8.98 -30.47
C THR A 357 -27.15 10.34 -30.19
N ALA A 358 -26.10 10.39 -29.36
CA ALA A 358 -25.38 11.64 -29.13
C ALA A 358 -24.69 12.17 -30.40
N THR A 359 -24.12 11.29 -31.21
CA THR A 359 -23.56 11.67 -32.51
C THR A 359 -24.64 12.16 -33.48
N ASP A 360 -25.79 11.50 -33.50
CA ASP A 360 -26.94 11.83 -34.38
C ASP A 360 -27.62 13.16 -33.99
N THR A 361 -27.17 13.87 -32.93
CA THR A 361 -27.62 15.23 -32.60
C THR A 361 -27.01 16.30 -33.47
N ALA A 362 -26.07 15.97 -34.36
CA ALA A 362 -25.51 16.89 -35.34
C ALA A 362 -26.60 17.33 -36.34
N ASP A 363 -26.60 18.58 -36.69
CA ASP A 363 -27.45 19.15 -37.73
C ASP A 363 -26.60 20.06 -38.62
N ALA A 364 -26.22 19.54 -39.78
CA ALA A 364 -25.33 20.26 -40.69
C ALA A 364 -26.01 21.46 -41.38
N GLU A 365 -27.34 21.46 -41.50
CA GLU A 365 -28.06 22.55 -42.15
C GLU A 365 -28.11 23.79 -41.23
N ASN A 366 -28.13 23.55 -39.90
CA ASN A 366 -28.14 24.60 -38.87
C ASN A 366 -26.78 24.81 -38.20
N GLU A 367 -25.69 24.25 -38.73
CA GLU A 367 -24.32 24.32 -38.18
C GLU A 367 -24.22 23.84 -36.74
N ILE A 368 -25.03 22.84 -36.34
CA ILE A 368 -25.03 22.30 -35.00
C ILE A 368 -24.11 21.09 -34.93
N GLU A 369 -23.08 21.19 -34.09
CA GLU A 369 -22.14 20.10 -33.84
C GLU A 369 -22.76 18.92 -33.07
N ALA A 370 -22.25 17.72 -33.31
CA ALA A 370 -22.60 16.51 -32.56
C ALA A 370 -22.27 16.67 -31.06
N MET A 371 -23.13 16.15 -30.23
CA MET A 371 -22.90 16.15 -28.78
C MET A 371 -21.99 14.99 -28.36
N ALA A 372 -21.08 15.24 -27.44
CA ALA A 372 -20.38 14.18 -26.74
C ALA A 372 -21.28 13.55 -25.68
N TRP A 373 -21.36 12.20 -25.65
CA TRP A 373 -22.09 11.51 -24.61
C TRP A 373 -21.44 11.75 -23.24
N LYS A 374 -22.19 12.28 -22.28
CA LYS A 374 -21.76 12.56 -20.92
C LYS A 374 -22.21 11.42 -20.00
N HIS A 375 -21.27 10.59 -19.56
CA HIS A 375 -21.59 9.41 -18.73
C HIS A 375 -22.31 9.80 -17.42
N ASN A 376 -23.40 9.13 -17.09
CA ASN A 376 -24.29 9.41 -15.95
C ASN A 376 -24.92 10.83 -15.90
N ALA A 377 -24.71 11.68 -16.90
CA ALA A 377 -25.16 13.08 -16.86
C ALA A 377 -26.70 13.19 -16.82
N LEU A 378 -27.44 12.31 -17.46
CA LEU A 378 -28.92 12.28 -17.36
C LEU A 378 -29.36 12.21 -15.90
N ARG A 379 -28.85 11.23 -15.16
CA ARG A 379 -29.14 11.07 -13.73
C ARG A 379 -28.59 12.24 -12.90
N HIS A 380 -27.40 12.75 -13.23
CA HIS A 380 -26.84 13.91 -12.54
C HIS A 380 -27.72 15.14 -12.71
N THR A 381 -28.23 15.37 -13.91
CA THR A 381 -29.16 16.46 -14.21
C THR A 381 -30.46 16.31 -13.44
N TYR A 382 -31.08 15.11 -13.48
CA TYR A 382 -32.31 14.85 -12.69
C TYR A 382 -32.11 15.19 -11.22
N ILE A 383 -31.08 14.65 -10.58
CA ILE A 383 -30.83 14.89 -9.15
C ILE A 383 -30.66 16.39 -8.88
N SER A 384 -29.87 17.11 -9.72
CA SER A 384 -29.66 18.55 -9.55
C SER A 384 -30.96 19.35 -9.74
N ALA A 385 -31.76 19.00 -10.75
CA ALA A 385 -33.04 19.64 -11.02
C ALA A 385 -34.04 19.36 -9.89
N ARG A 386 -34.12 18.10 -9.44
CA ARG A 386 -35.02 17.68 -8.37
C ARG A 386 -34.71 18.34 -7.03
N VAL A 387 -33.43 18.47 -6.68
CA VAL A 387 -33.02 19.24 -5.49
C VAL A 387 -33.39 20.71 -5.63
N ALA A 388 -33.19 21.31 -6.81
CA ALA A 388 -33.55 22.70 -7.04
C ALA A 388 -35.09 22.94 -7.01
N GLU A 389 -35.89 21.94 -7.41
CA GLU A 389 -37.35 22.00 -7.42
C GLU A 389 -37.96 21.88 -6.03
N CYS A 390 -37.55 20.87 -5.24
CA CYS A 390 -38.23 20.57 -3.97
C CYS A 390 -37.45 20.99 -2.71
N ALA A 391 -36.18 21.38 -2.84
CA ALA A 391 -35.29 21.76 -1.73
C ALA A 391 -35.16 20.68 -0.62
N ASP A 392 -35.62 19.45 -0.84
CA ASP A 392 -35.59 18.34 0.10
C ASP A 392 -34.53 17.33 -0.32
N VAL A 393 -33.37 17.39 0.33
CA VAL A 393 -32.23 16.51 0.05
C VAL A 393 -32.53 15.05 0.43
N SER A 394 -33.25 14.82 1.51
CA SER A 394 -33.54 13.46 1.98
C SER A 394 -34.47 12.75 1.00
N ARG A 395 -35.55 13.41 0.59
CA ARG A 395 -36.49 12.91 -0.41
C ARG A 395 -35.79 12.57 -1.74
N VAL A 396 -34.93 13.47 -2.24
CA VAL A 396 -34.18 13.22 -3.48
C VAL A 396 -33.17 12.10 -3.31
N ALA A 397 -32.58 11.93 -2.13
CA ALA A 397 -31.69 10.83 -1.83
C ALA A 397 -32.42 9.48 -1.91
N ASP A 398 -33.62 9.39 -1.34
CA ASP A 398 -34.47 8.20 -1.38
C ASP A 398 -34.92 7.89 -2.82
N GLU A 399 -35.44 8.89 -3.55
CA GLU A 399 -35.84 8.75 -4.97
C GLU A 399 -34.67 8.27 -5.84
N ALA A 400 -33.48 8.84 -5.64
CA ALA A 400 -32.30 8.51 -6.42
C ALA A 400 -31.56 7.25 -5.92
N GLY A 401 -31.84 6.72 -4.73
CA GLY A 401 -31.06 5.64 -4.12
C GLY A 401 -29.61 6.05 -3.88
N ASN A 402 -29.40 7.23 -3.29
CA ASN A 402 -28.13 7.77 -2.84
C ASN A 402 -28.21 8.09 -1.34
N SER A 403 -27.06 8.26 -0.66
CA SER A 403 -27.10 8.83 0.68
C SER A 403 -27.31 10.36 0.63
N PRO A 404 -28.01 10.95 1.62
CA PRO A 404 -28.15 12.41 1.72
C PRO A 404 -26.81 13.16 1.68
N GLN A 405 -25.76 12.59 2.25
CA GLN A 405 -24.41 13.15 2.21
C GLN A 405 -23.87 13.27 0.77
N VAL A 406 -24.10 12.26 -0.06
CA VAL A 406 -23.70 12.30 -1.49
C VAL A 406 -24.46 13.39 -2.23
N ILE A 407 -25.76 13.58 -1.95
CA ILE A 407 -26.55 14.65 -2.55
C ILE A 407 -26.03 16.04 -2.13
N ARG A 408 -25.79 16.25 -0.83
CA ARG A 408 -25.25 17.52 -0.31
C ARG A 408 -23.90 17.86 -0.92
N THR A 409 -23.00 16.88 -1.00
CA THR A 409 -21.64 17.12 -1.48
C THR A 409 -21.58 17.40 -2.97
N ASN A 410 -22.41 16.73 -3.77
CA ASN A 410 -22.24 16.70 -5.22
C ASN A 410 -23.28 17.49 -6.01
N TYR A 411 -24.50 17.69 -5.47
CA TYR A 411 -25.63 18.21 -6.24
C TYR A 411 -26.22 19.49 -5.67
N LEU A 412 -26.01 19.79 -4.39
CA LEU A 412 -26.58 21.00 -3.78
C LEU A 412 -26.08 22.25 -4.49
N LYS A 413 -27.02 23.15 -4.86
CA LYS A 413 -26.77 24.42 -5.57
C LYS A 413 -26.16 24.26 -6.99
N ARG A 414 -26.31 23.10 -7.62
CA ARG A 414 -25.79 22.87 -8.98
C ARG A 414 -26.72 23.40 -10.08
N MET A 415 -28.00 23.54 -9.81
CA MET A 415 -29.00 24.05 -10.75
C MET A 415 -29.85 25.13 -10.10
N ARG A 416 -30.26 26.13 -10.87
CA ARG A 416 -31.19 27.16 -10.43
C ARG A 416 -32.63 26.67 -10.57
N PRO A 417 -33.60 27.13 -9.74
CA PRO A 417 -35.00 26.70 -9.85
C PRO A 417 -35.62 26.92 -11.23
N ALA A 418 -35.32 28.04 -11.90
CA ALA A 418 -35.81 28.29 -13.26
C ALA A 418 -35.33 27.24 -14.27
N ALA A 419 -34.03 26.86 -14.22
CA ALA A 419 -33.51 25.82 -15.10
C ALA A 419 -34.09 24.42 -14.77
N ALA A 420 -34.41 24.17 -13.51
CA ALA A 420 -35.08 22.94 -13.09
C ALA A 420 -36.57 22.90 -13.62
N ALA A 421 -37.25 24.02 -13.56
CA ALA A 421 -38.60 24.14 -14.14
C ALA A 421 -38.58 23.92 -15.66
N GLU A 422 -37.63 24.54 -16.37
CA GLU A 422 -37.43 24.31 -17.81
C GLU A 422 -37.09 22.85 -18.12
N TRP A 423 -36.28 22.17 -17.31
CA TRP A 423 -35.96 20.76 -17.46
C TRP A 423 -37.20 19.86 -17.37
N PHE A 424 -38.05 20.08 -16.38
CA PHE A 424 -39.26 19.29 -16.19
C PHE A 424 -40.42 19.73 -17.09
N ALA A 425 -40.31 20.87 -17.79
CA ALA A 425 -41.25 21.31 -18.80
C ALA A 425 -41.02 20.68 -20.19
N ILE A 426 -39.92 19.94 -20.39
CA ILE A 426 -39.65 19.24 -21.66
C ILE A 426 -40.70 18.16 -21.85
N ALA A 427 -41.49 18.29 -22.91
CA ALA A 427 -42.57 17.35 -23.28
C ALA A 427 -42.34 16.80 -24.70
N PRO A 428 -42.97 15.66 -25.05
CA PRO A 428 -42.97 15.19 -26.44
C PRO A 428 -43.57 16.25 -27.35
N PRO A 429 -43.12 16.34 -28.62
CA PRO A 429 -43.76 17.23 -29.59
C PRO A 429 -45.24 16.86 -29.74
N PRO A 430 -46.10 17.85 -29.97
CA PRO A 430 -47.52 17.57 -30.22
C PRO A 430 -47.62 16.56 -31.38
N LYS A 431 -48.51 15.56 -31.24
CA LYS A 431 -48.80 14.66 -32.34
C LYS A 431 -49.38 15.52 -33.48
N THR A 432 -48.67 15.65 -34.55
CA THR A 432 -49.24 16.08 -35.80
C THR A 432 -50.10 14.91 -36.31
N ASP A 433 -51.41 15.06 -36.20
CA ASP A 433 -52.34 14.14 -36.86
C ASP A 433 -51.98 14.10 -38.35
N LYS A 434 -51.42 12.95 -38.78
CA LYS A 434 -51.22 12.64 -40.19
C LYS A 434 -52.42 11.85 -40.67
#